data_0deff1f4e90566b8781a0779dda75fc0
#
_entry.id   0deff1f4e90566b8781a0779dda75fc0
#
_cell.length_a   1.000
_cell.length_b   1.000
_cell.length_c   1.000
_cell.angle_alpha   90.00
_cell.angle_beta   90.00
_cell.angle_gamma   90.00
#
_symmetry.space_group_name_H-M   'P 1'
#
loop_
_entity.id
_entity.type
_entity.pdbx_description
1 polymer ?
#
loop_
_entity_poly.entity_id
_entity_poly.type
_entity_poly.pdbx_seq_one_letter_code
_entity_poly.pdbx_strand_id
1 'polypeptide(L)'
;MNDERYFIGQILWDPSIFNKAGVTADDFLGRQEALLFKAMETVECIDERSLCEATGLPLLTIDSYKSSNIIASSWESVQKRIIEDARRRKLKRAAEEIFRGNMNADAMIDLFSEATLSVRRNASAVMER
;
A
#
# COMPACT_ATOMS: atom_id res chain seq x y z
N MET A 1 -8.50 -13.58 4.37
CA MET A 1 -8.48 -12.22 4.92
C MET A 1 -7.78 -11.29 3.94
N ASN A 2 -8.32 -10.09 3.75
CA ASN A 2 -7.70 -9.08 2.89
C ASN A 2 -6.84 -8.17 3.75
N ASP A 3 -5.53 -8.30 3.62
CA ASP A 3 -4.57 -7.52 4.41
C ASP A 3 -4.69 -6.01 4.17
N GLU A 4 -4.91 -5.60 2.93
CA GLU A 4 -5.03 -4.18 2.59
C GLU A 4 -6.25 -3.55 3.25
N ARG A 5 -7.38 -4.27 3.19
CA ARG A 5 -8.61 -3.83 3.82
C ARG A 5 -8.44 -3.73 5.34
N TYR A 6 -7.80 -4.72 5.93
CA TYR A 6 -7.51 -4.73 7.35
C TYR A 6 -6.62 -3.55 7.76
N PHE A 7 -5.57 -3.28 6.97
CA PHE A 7 -4.64 -2.19 7.26
C PHE A 7 -5.34 -0.83 7.23
N ILE A 8 -6.17 -0.57 6.22
CA ILE A 8 -6.95 0.66 6.15
C ILE A 8 -7.87 0.79 7.38
N GLY A 9 -8.54 -0.29 7.74
CA GLY A 9 -9.40 -0.32 8.94
C GLY A 9 -8.65 -0.01 10.23
N GLN A 10 -7.43 -0.50 10.35
CA GLN A 10 -6.58 -0.22 11.51
C GLN A 10 -6.26 1.27 11.61
N ILE A 11 -5.97 1.92 10.49
CA ILE A 11 -5.71 3.36 10.47
C ILE A 11 -6.96 4.13 10.87
N LEU A 12 -8.13 3.70 10.44
CA LEU A 12 -9.38 4.36 10.81
C LEU A 12 -9.66 4.27 12.31
N TRP A 13 -9.29 3.16 12.96
CA TRP A 13 -9.39 3.01 14.41
C TRP A 13 -8.32 3.80 15.15
N ASP A 14 -7.11 3.86 14.60
CA ASP A 14 -5.98 4.55 15.21
C ASP A 14 -5.22 5.33 14.12
N PRO A 15 -5.62 6.59 13.87
CA PRO A 15 -4.98 7.39 12.83
C PRO A 15 -3.48 7.62 13.01
N SER A 16 -2.95 7.45 14.21
CA SER A 16 -1.52 7.61 14.44
C SER A 16 -0.68 6.58 13.68
N ILE A 17 -1.28 5.46 13.30
CA ILE A 17 -0.63 4.42 12.49
C ILE A 17 -0.18 5.00 11.16
N PHE A 18 -0.95 5.90 10.57
CA PHE A 18 -0.61 6.51 9.27
C PHE A 18 0.77 7.16 9.30
N ASN A 19 1.09 7.88 10.37
CA ASN A 19 2.37 8.56 10.50
C ASN A 19 3.54 7.60 10.70
N LYS A 20 3.26 6.38 11.16
CA LYS A 20 4.26 5.35 11.38
C LYS A 20 4.39 4.38 10.22
N ALA A 21 3.45 4.44 9.27
CA ALA A 21 3.39 3.50 8.15
C ALA A 21 4.56 3.70 7.19
N GLY A 22 5.08 2.60 6.70
CA GLY A 22 6.14 2.57 5.69
C GLY A 22 5.64 2.23 4.30
N VAL A 23 4.32 2.02 4.15
CA VAL A 23 3.71 1.75 2.84
C VAL A 23 3.40 3.06 2.13
N THR A 24 3.26 2.98 0.81
CA THR A 24 2.78 4.07 -0.03
C THR A 24 1.51 3.61 -0.73
N ALA A 25 0.78 4.56 -1.34
CA ALA A 25 -0.43 4.22 -2.10
C ALA A 25 -0.15 3.21 -3.21
N ASP A 26 1.05 3.26 -3.81
CA ASP A 26 1.45 2.35 -4.89
C ASP A 26 1.63 0.91 -4.42
N ASP A 27 1.79 0.68 -3.14
CA ASP A 27 1.94 -0.66 -2.59
C ASP A 27 0.62 -1.43 -2.51
N PHE A 28 -0.51 -0.73 -2.63
CA PHE A 28 -1.83 -1.35 -2.57
C PHE A 28 -2.25 -1.87 -3.95
N LEU A 29 -2.72 -3.11 -3.98
CA LEU A 29 -3.28 -3.71 -5.18
C LEU A 29 -4.71 -3.25 -5.42
N GLY A 30 -5.50 -3.12 -4.35
CA GLY A 30 -6.89 -2.66 -4.43
C GLY A 30 -6.97 -1.17 -4.75
N ARG A 31 -7.73 -0.83 -5.78
CA ARG A 31 -7.88 0.57 -6.20
C ARG A 31 -8.53 1.42 -5.12
N GLN A 32 -9.50 0.87 -4.43
CA GLN A 32 -10.23 1.58 -3.39
C GLN A 32 -9.33 1.82 -2.18
N GLU A 33 -8.54 0.83 -1.79
CA GLU A 33 -7.59 0.94 -0.69
C GLU A 33 -6.48 1.95 -1.02
N ALA A 34 -5.97 1.91 -2.24
CA ALA A 34 -4.97 2.88 -2.70
C ALA A 34 -5.54 4.31 -2.68
N LEU A 35 -6.78 4.47 -3.15
CA LEU A 35 -7.47 5.75 -3.16
C LEU A 35 -7.65 6.30 -1.74
N LEU A 36 -8.10 5.47 -0.81
CA LEU A 36 -8.28 5.86 0.58
C LEU A 36 -6.95 6.23 1.24
N PHE A 37 -5.92 5.44 1.01
CA PHE A 37 -4.60 5.73 1.58
C PHE A 37 -4.05 7.05 1.06
N LYS A 38 -4.21 7.29 -0.24
CA LYS A 38 -3.76 8.54 -0.85
C LYS A 38 -4.54 9.73 -0.31
N ALA A 39 -5.84 9.59 -0.10
CA ALA A 39 -6.67 10.64 0.49
C ALA A 39 -6.25 10.97 1.92
N MET A 40 -5.79 9.98 2.68
CA MET A 40 -5.27 10.19 4.04
C MET A 40 -4.08 11.14 4.07
N GLU A 41 -3.33 11.23 2.98
CA GLU A 41 -2.19 12.15 2.87
C GLU A 41 -2.65 13.62 2.74
N THR A 42 -3.87 13.85 2.28
CA THR A 42 -4.37 15.19 1.96
C THR A 42 -5.34 15.78 2.98
N VAL A 43 -5.98 14.94 3.79
CA VAL A 43 -6.94 15.40 4.78
C VAL A 43 -6.24 15.87 6.05
N GLU A 44 -6.81 16.85 6.72
CA GLU A 44 -6.27 17.35 7.99
C GLU A 44 -6.48 16.33 9.10
N CYS A 45 -7.62 15.65 9.07
CA CYS A 45 -8.01 14.69 10.09
C CYS A 45 -8.46 13.41 9.39
N ILE A 46 -7.90 12.27 9.78
CA ILE A 46 -8.25 10.98 9.19
C ILE A 46 -9.50 10.45 9.90
N ASP A 47 -10.66 10.70 9.30
CA ASP A 47 -11.94 10.18 9.76
C ASP A 47 -12.82 9.81 8.55
N GLU A 48 -13.90 9.09 8.81
CA GLU A 48 -14.77 8.60 7.73
C GLU A 48 -15.35 9.73 6.90
N ARG A 49 -15.76 10.80 7.53
CA ARG A 49 -16.39 11.94 6.84
C ARG A 49 -15.42 12.64 5.92
N SER A 50 -14.22 12.95 6.42
CA SER A 50 -13.19 13.61 5.63
C SER A 50 -12.79 12.78 4.43
N LEU A 51 -12.66 11.47 4.62
CA LEU A 51 -12.33 10.56 3.53
C LEU A 51 -13.47 10.42 2.53
N CYS A 52 -14.71 10.43 3.00
CA CYS A 52 -15.89 10.43 2.13
C CYS A 52 -15.87 11.64 1.20
N GLU A 53 -15.61 12.83 1.74
CA GLU A 53 -15.55 14.07 0.97
C GLU A 53 -14.37 14.06 -0.01
N ALA A 54 -13.22 13.56 0.41
CA ALA A 54 -12.01 13.55 -0.41
C ALA A 54 -12.06 12.54 -1.55
N THR A 55 -12.70 11.38 -1.32
CA THR A 55 -12.70 10.28 -2.30
C THR A 55 -13.98 10.15 -3.10
N GLY A 56 -15.08 10.69 -2.61
CA GLY A 56 -16.40 10.48 -3.19
C GLY A 56 -17.02 9.14 -2.87
N LEU A 57 -16.37 8.32 -2.06
CA LEU A 57 -16.91 7.02 -1.65
C LEU A 57 -18.03 7.18 -0.62
N PRO A 58 -19.06 6.33 -0.64
CA PRO A 58 -20.12 6.38 0.36
C PRO A 58 -19.58 6.15 1.77
N LEU A 59 -20.16 6.83 2.74
CA LEU A 59 -19.76 6.71 4.15
C LEU A 59 -19.82 5.28 4.65
N LEU A 60 -20.87 4.53 4.26
CA LEU A 60 -21.02 3.13 4.64
C LEU A 60 -19.87 2.27 4.09
N THR A 61 -19.39 2.58 2.90
CA THR A 61 -18.26 1.87 2.32
C THR A 61 -17.01 2.06 3.17
N ILE A 62 -16.73 3.30 3.56
CA ILE A 62 -15.56 3.61 4.40
C ILE A 62 -15.71 2.97 5.78
N ASP A 63 -16.88 3.08 6.37
CA ASP A 63 -17.15 2.50 7.69
C ASP A 63 -17.00 0.97 7.69
N SER A 64 -17.27 0.32 6.55
CA SER A 64 -17.11 -1.13 6.43
C SER A 64 -15.68 -1.61 6.64
N TYR A 65 -14.69 -0.76 6.43
CA TYR A 65 -13.29 -1.09 6.72
C TYR A 65 -13.05 -1.28 8.21
N LYS A 66 -13.69 -0.46 9.04
CA LYS A 66 -13.61 -0.61 10.49
C LYS A 66 -14.23 -1.93 10.94
N SER A 67 -15.36 -2.30 10.35
CA SER A 67 -16.06 -3.53 10.69
C SER A 67 -15.28 -4.79 10.38
N SER A 68 -14.30 -4.70 9.46
CA SER A 68 -13.44 -5.82 9.09
C SER A 68 -12.34 -6.09 10.11
N ASN A 69 -12.20 -5.23 11.12
CA ASN A 69 -11.10 -5.27 12.08
C ASN A 69 -11.49 -6.03 13.35
N ILE A 70 -11.72 -7.34 13.20
CA ILE A 70 -12.18 -8.15 14.33
C ILE A 70 -11.04 -8.91 14.99
N ILE A 71 -9.88 -9.04 14.35
CA ILE A 71 -8.82 -9.94 14.79
C ILE A 71 -7.57 -9.19 15.18
N ALA A 72 -6.92 -9.69 16.21
CA ALA A 72 -5.74 -9.12 16.83
C ALA A 72 -4.43 -9.40 16.09
N SER A 73 -4.36 -9.16 14.80
CA SER A 73 -3.06 -9.09 14.14
C SER A 73 -2.51 -7.69 14.28
N SER A 74 -1.21 -7.56 14.53
CA SER A 74 -0.61 -6.25 14.61
C SER A 74 -0.58 -5.60 13.24
N TRP A 75 -0.77 -4.28 13.20
CA TRP A 75 -0.70 -3.56 11.92
C TRP A 75 0.69 -3.68 11.29
N GLU A 76 1.73 -3.83 12.09
CA GLU A 76 3.11 -4.01 11.61
C GLU A 76 3.25 -5.31 10.82
N SER A 77 2.66 -6.39 11.29
CA SER A 77 2.70 -7.68 10.60
C SER A 77 1.92 -7.61 9.29
N VAL A 78 0.76 -6.97 9.31
CA VAL A 78 -0.06 -6.77 8.11
C VAL A 78 0.69 -5.91 7.09
N GLN A 79 1.33 -4.83 7.55
CA GLN A 79 2.13 -3.96 6.69
C GLN A 79 3.26 -4.73 6.00
N LYS A 80 3.95 -5.60 6.72
CA LYS A 80 5.01 -6.42 6.14
C LYS A 80 4.49 -7.28 5.00
N ARG A 81 3.32 -7.87 5.16
CA ARG A 81 2.72 -8.69 4.10
C ARG A 81 2.35 -7.86 2.88
N ILE A 82 1.78 -6.68 3.09
CA ILE A 82 1.43 -5.76 2.00
C ILE A 82 2.68 -5.37 1.22
N ILE A 83 3.74 -4.99 1.90
CA ILE A 83 5.01 -4.60 1.28
C ILE A 83 5.62 -5.78 0.53
N GLU A 84 5.63 -6.96 1.11
CA GLU A 84 6.17 -8.16 0.48
C GLU A 84 5.43 -8.50 -0.80
N ASP A 85 4.11 -8.44 -0.78
CA ASP A 85 3.30 -8.67 -1.98
C ASP A 85 3.56 -7.60 -3.05
N ALA A 86 3.71 -6.35 -2.65
CA ALA A 86 4.03 -5.26 -3.57
C ALA A 86 5.40 -5.48 -4.22
N ARG A 87 6.39 -5.92 -3.44
CA ARG A 87 7.73 -6.25 -3.95
C ARG A 87 7.67 -7.34 -4.99
N ARG A 88 6.93 -8.41 -4.72
CA ARG A 88 6.76 -9.51 -5.66
C ARG A 88 6.12 -9.03 -6.97
N ARG A 89 5.09 -8.20 -6.88
CA ARG A 89 4.43 -7.66 -8.07
C ARG A 89 5.36 -6.80 -8.91
N LYS A 90 6.18 -5.96 -8.27
CA LYS A 90 7.14 -5.10 -8.97
C LYS A 90 8.20 -5.91 -9.69
N LEU A 91 8.76 -6.91 -9.02
CA LEU A 91 9.79 -7.79 -9.61
C LEU A 91 9.21 -8.64 -10.74
N LYS A 92 8.00 -9.17 -10.54
CA LYS A 92 7.31 -9.96 -11.55
C LYS A 92 7.03 -9.12 -12.80
N ARG A 93 6.57 -7.89 -12.61
CA ARG A 93 6.29 -6.97 -13.72
C ARG A 93 7.56 -6.65 -14.50
N ALA A 94 8.67 -6.38 -13.80
CA ALA A 94 9.95 -6.13 -14.45
C ALA A 94 10.40 -7.34 -15.27
N ALA A 95 10.27 -8.55 -14.70
CA ALA A 95 10.61 -9.78 -15.40
C ALA A 95 9.73 -10.00 -16.64
N GLU A 96 8.43 -9.72 -16.54
CA GLU A 96 7.51 -9.84 -17.67
C GLU A 96 7.86 -8.86 -18.79
N GLU A 97 8.22 -7.63 -18.46
CA GLU A 97 8.62 -6.63 -19.45
C GLU A 97 9.90 -7.04 -20.18
N ILE A 98 10.87 -7.57 -19.44
CA ILE A 98 12.10 -8.09 -20.02
C ILE A 98 11.79 -9.24 -20.98
N PHE A 99 10.86 -10.12 -20.59
CA PHE A 99 10.50 -11.29 -21.39
C PHE A 99 9.71 -10.94 -22.64
N ARG A 100 8.87 -9.91 -22.59
CA ARG A 100 8.04 -9.48 -23.71
C ARG A 100 8.78 -8.60 -24.70
N GLY A 101 9.84 -7.93 -24.24
CA GLY A 101 10.38 -6.82 -24.96
C GLY A 101 11.52 -7.18 -25.90
N ASN A 102 11.65 -6.39 -26.94
CA ASN A 102 12.86 -6.33 -27.74
C ASN A 102 13.89 -5.41 -27.05
N MET A 103 14.01 -5.55 -25.74
CA MET A 103 14.96 -4.75 -24.98
C MET A 103 16.37 -5.25 -25.21
N ASN A 104 17.33 -4.31 -25.34
CA ASN A 104 18.75 -4.67 -25.31
C ASN A 104 19.17 -4.99 -23.88
N ALA A 105 20.36 -5.56 -23.70
CA ALA A 105 20.86 -5.99 -22.40
C ALA A 105 20.95 -4.83 -21.40
N ASP A 106 21.37 -3.65 -21.84
CA ASP A 106 21.52 -2.49 -20.97
C ASP A 106 20.15 -2.03 -20.44
N ALA A 107 19.13 -1.98 -21.28
CA ALA A 107 17.78 -1.62 -20.88
C ALA A 107 17.21 -2.63 -19.89
N MET A 108 17.49 -3.93 -20.06
CA MET A 108 17.08 -4.98 -19.14
C MET A 108 17.71 -4.79 -17.77
N ILE A 109 19.00 -4.51 -17.74
CA ILE A 109 19.74 -4.27 -16.49
C ILE A 109 19.17 -3.06 -15.77
N ASP A 110 18.95 -1.96 -16.50
CA ASP A 110 18.39 -0.74 -15.93
C ASP A 110 17.01 -0.96 -15.32
N LEU A 111 16.12 -1.62 -16.04
CA LEU A 111 14.77 -1.90 -15.56
C LEU A 111 14.79 -2.77 -14.29
N PHE A 112 15.60 -3.82 -14.30
CA PHE A 112 15.71 -4.71 -13.16
C PHE A 112 16.35 -4.02 -11.96
N SER A 113 17.33 -3.16 -12.19
CA SER A 113 17.99 -2.38 -11.15
C SER A 113 17.01 -1.40 -10.49
N GLU A 114 16.20 -0.70 -11.29
CA GLU A 114 15.18 0.21 -10.76
C GLU A 114 14.17 -0.52 -9.90
N ALA A 115 13.68 -1.67 -10.35
CA ALA A 115 12.74 -2.48 -9.58
C ALA A 115 13.35 -2.93 -8.25
N THR A 116 14.62 -3.36 -8.28
CA THR A 116 15.34 -3.79 -7.08
C THR A 116 15.55 -2.63 -6.11
N LEU A 117 15.93 -1.46 -6.61
CA LEU A 117 16.13 -0.27 -5.77
C LEU A 117 14.83 0.17 -5.10
N SER A 118 13.72 0.16 -5.85
CA SER A 118 12.41 0.49 -5.30
C SER A 118 12.03 -0.45 -4.15
N VAL A 119 12.26 -1.74 -4.34
CA VAL A 119 12.02 -2.77 -3.32
C VAL A 119 12.88 -2.52 -2.08
N ARG A 120 14.17 -2.28 -2.26
CA ARG A 120 15.11 -2.01 -1.15
C ARG A 120 14.73 -0.75 -0.37
N ARG A 121 14.29 0.29 -1.05
CA ARG A 121 13.86 1.53 -0.41
C ARG A 121 12.68 1.30 0.53
N ASN A 122 11.68 0.55 0.05
CA ASN A 122 10.52 0.20 0.87
C ASN A 122 10.91 -0.62 2.09
N ALA A 123 11.81 -1.59 1.92
CA ALA A 123 12.30 -2.42 3.03
C ALA A 123 13.04 -1.57 4.07
N SER A 124 13.90 -0.64 3.63
CA SER A 124 14.62 0.26 4.53
C SER A 124 13.67 1.15 5.31
N ALA A 125 12.64 1.71 4.66
CA ALA A 125 11.65 2.55 5.30
C ALA A 125 10.92 1.80 6.43
N VAL A 126 10.63 0.51 6.21
CA VAL A 126 9.99 -0.33 7.24
C VAL A 126 10.95 -0.60 8.40
N MET A 127 12.20 -0.88 8.10
CA MET A 127 13.19 -1.22 9.12
C MET A 127 13.58 -0.03 10.01
N GLU A 128 13.50 1.17 9.51
CA GLU A 128 13.81 2.39 10.24
C GLU A 128 12.71 2.80 11.23
N ARG A 129 11.60 2.15 11.19
CA ARG A 129 10.47 2.41 12.07
C ARG A 129 10.35 1.36 13.17
#